data_3ba39e17aff951c610076a07cf0a691c
#
_entry.id   3ba39e17aff951c610076a07cf0a691c
#
_cell.length_a   1.000
_cell.length_b   1.000
_cell.length_c   1.000
_cell.angle_alpha   90.00
_cell.angle_beta   90.00
_cell.angle_gamma   90.00
#
_symmetry.space_group_name_H-M   'P 1'
#
loop_
_entity.id
_entity.type
_entity.pdbx_description
1 polymer ?
#
loop_
_entity_poly.entity_id
_entity_poly.type
_entity_poly.pdbx_seq_one_letter_code
_entity_poly.pdbx_strand_id
1 'polypeptide(L)'
;MIEILDALDLPPAIFVGHSVSAMIGVLAAIDRPERFERLVLVCPSPRYIDDGDYRGGFSQAEIDELLETMDGNYLGWSVHIAPVIMGAPERPELAAELASSFCRSDPAIARRFARTTFLSDNRTDLDRVRTPSLVLQCRHDAIAPREVGDYVHRHLRDSELVVLDATGHCPNLSVPEQVVTAMRNYLAGT
;
A
#
# COMPACT_ATOMS: atom_id res chain seq x y z
N MET A 1 11.60 -10.50 3.39
CA MET A 1 10.48 -10.87 4.28
C MET A 1 10.47 -12.37 4.56
N ILE A 2 10.40 -13.26 3.58
CA ILE A 2 10.42 -14.72 3.78
C ILE A 2 11.63 -15.17 4.61
N GLU A 3 12.82 -14.70 4.28
CA GLU A 3 14.03 -15.00 5.06
C GLU A 3 13.91 -14.62 6.54
N ILE A 4 13.17 -13.56 6.87
CA ILE A 4 12.91 -13.17 8.27
C ILE A 4 11.98 -14.19 8.95
N LEU A 5 10.91 -14.60 8.25
CA LEU A 5 9.99 -15.60 8.77
C LEU A 5 10.69 -16.95 8.99
N ASP A 6 11.58 -17.32 8.07
CA ASP A 6 12.37 -18.55 8.16
C ASP A 6 13.41 -18.47 9.29
N ALA A 7 14.13 -17.35 9.38
CA ALA A 7 15.15 -17.15 10.42
C ALA A 7 14.58 -17.11 11.85
N LEU A 8 13.33 -16.66 12.00
CA LEU A 8 12.62 -16.60 13.28
C LEU A 8 11.81 -17.86 13.58
N ASP A 9 11.78 -18.84 12.65
CA ASP A 9 10.97 -20.05 12.73
C ASP A 9 9.51 -19.77 13.14
N LEU A 10 8.91 -18.74 12.54
CA LEU A 10 7.55 -18.32 12.86
C LEU A 10 6.53 -19.29 12.25
N PRO A 11 5.43 -19.60 12.96
CA PRO A 11 4.28 -20.28 12.37
C PRO A 11 3.67 -19.42 11.23
N PRO A 12 2.71 -19.99 10.45
CA PRO A 12 1.97 -19.18 9.47
C PRO A 12 1.44 -17.90 10.10
N ALA A 13 1.71 -16.76 9.47
CA ALA A 13 1.46 -15.45 10.06
C ALA A 13 0.30 -14.73 9.36
N ILE A 14 -0.41 -13.89 10.10
CA ILE A 14 -1.27 -12.87 9.54
C ILE A 14 -0.37 -11.71 9.12
N PHE A 15 -0.30 -11.44 7.82
CA PHE A 15 0.51 -10.36 7.30
C PHE A 15 -0.34 -9.10 7.10
N VAL A 16 0.12 -7.98 7.65
CA VAL A 16 -0.51 -6.68 7.44
C VAL A 16 0.46 -5.80 6.66
N GLY A 17 0.10 -5.48 5.43
CA GLY A 17 0.90 -4.64 4.53
C GLY A 17 0.16 -3.37 4.15
N HIS A 18 0.83 -2.22 4.25
CA HIS A 18 0.32 -0.95 3.78
C HIS A 18 1.01 -0.52 2.49
N SER A 19 0.24 -0.05 1.51
CA SER A 19 0.76 0.48 0.24
C SER A 19 1.63 -0.55 -0.49
N VAL A 20 2.87 -0.21 -0.84
CA VAL A 20 3.82 -1.12 -1.48
C VAL A 20 4.06 -2.39 -0.66
N SER A 21 4.02 -2.32 0.67
CA SER A 21 4.15 -3.50 1.54
C SER A 21 3.01 -4.50 1.33
N ALA A 22 1.80 -4.03 0.96
CA ALA A 22 0.70 -4.91 0.59
C ALA A 22 1.09 -5.79 -0.61
N MET A 23 1.68 -5.21 -1.65
CA MET A 23 2.15 -5.97 -2.83
C MET A 23 3.34 -6.87 -2.53
N ILE A 24 4.25 -6.47 -1.62
CA ILE A 24 5.30 -7.36 -1.11
C ILE A 24 4.68 -8.60 -0.44
N GLY A 25 3.61 -8.42 0.34
CA GLY A 25 2.85 -9.51 0.96
C GLY A 25 2.21 -10.43 -0.07
N VAL A 26 1.57 -9.86 -1.09
CA VAL A 26 0.97 -10.59 -2.22
C VAL A 26 2.02 -11.47 -2.89
N LEU A 27 3.15 -10.91 -3.31
CA LEU A 27 4.22 -11.65 -3.99
C LEU A 27 4.82 -12.75 -3.09
N ALA A 28 5.02 -12.47 -1.82
CA ALA A 28 5.53 -13.46 -0.87
C ALA A 28 4.53 -14.61 -0.61
N ALA A 29 3.23 -14.31 -0.54
CA ALA A 29 2.20 -15.34 -0.38
C ALA A 29 2.01 -16.20 -1.64
N ILE A 30 2.36 -15.70 -2.82
CA ILE A 30 2.42 -16.51 -4.05
C ILE A 30 3.62 -17.46 -4.02
N ASP A 31 4.77 -16.99 -3.54
CA ASP A 31 6.01 -17.78 -3.48
C ASP A 31 5.98 -18.84 -2.37
N ARG A 32 5.49 -18.46 -1.19
CA ARG A 32 5.47 -19.31 0.01
C ARG A 32 4.11 -19.23 0.73
N PRO A 33 3.02 -19.73 0.13
CA PRO A 33 1.67 -19.60 0.66
C PRO A 33 1.50 -20.22 2.05
N GLU A 34 2.26 -21.26 2.37
CA GLU A 34 2.24 -21.94 3.68
C GLU A 34 2.76 -21.08 4.84
N ARG A 35 3.41 -19.94 4.54
CA ARG A 35 3.91 -19.00 5.56
C ARG A 35 2.87 -17.96 5.97
N PHE A 36 1.72 -17.92 5.29
CA PHE A 36 0.70 -16.88 5.49
C PHE A 36 -0.67 -17.51 5.76
N GLU A 37 -1.23 -17.21 6.94
CA GLU A 37 -2.60 -17.58 7.27
C GLU A 37 -3.59 -16.65 6.58
N ARG A 38 -3.32 -15.34 6.61
CA ARG A 38 -4.15 -14.29 6.02
C ARG A 38 -3.30 -13.10 5.58
N LEU A 39 -3.84 -12.34 4.61
CA LEU A 39 -3.29 -11.05 4.23
C LEU A 39 -4.28 -9.93 4.60
N VAL A 40 -3.78 -8.84 5.17
CA VAL A 40 -4.49 -7.58 5.30
C VAL A 40 -3.76 -6.54 4.47
N LEU A 41 -4.39 -6.10 3.40
CA LEU A 41 -3.85 -5.22 2.38
C LEU A 41 -4.45 -3.83 2.55
N VAL A 42 -3.68 -2.91 3.14
CA VAL A 42 -4.14 -1.54 3.42
C VAL A 42 -3.73 -0.63 2.26
N CYS A 43 -4.69 -0.06 1.56
CA CYS A 43 -4.50 0.79 0.38
C CYS A 43 -3.51 0.18 -0.64
N PRO A 44 -3.73 -1.08 -1.08
CA PRO A 44 -2.83 -1.75 -2.01
C PRO A 44 -2.89 -1.11 -3.40
N SER A 45 -1.77 -1.11 -4.13
CA SER A 45 -1.77 -0.78 -5.55
C SER A 45 -0.86 -1.74 -6.34
N PRO A 46 -1.41 -2.55 -7.24
CA PRO A 46 -0.62 -3.42 -8.10
C PRO A 46 0.05 -2.67 -9.25
N ARG A 47 -0.44 -1.47 -9.59
CA ARG A 47 0.10 -0.57 -10.60
C ARG A 47 -0.41 0.84 -10.34
N TYR A 48 0.48 1.83 -10.39
CA TYR A 48 0.13 3.24 -10.15
C TYR A 48 -0.25 3.98 -11.43
N ILE A 49 0.16 3.48 -12.59
CA ILE A 49 -0.03 4.13 -13.89
C ILE A 49 -1.33 3.66 -14.53
N ASP A 50 -2.14 4.61 -14.99
CA ASP A 50 -3.34 4.34 -15.80
C ASP A 50 -2.95 3.57 -17.08
N ASP A 51 -3.76 2.56 -17.45
CA ASP A 51 -3.47 1.71 -18.60
C ASP A 51 -4.77 1.15 -19.20
N GLY A 52 -5.19 1.69 -20.33
CA GLY A 52 -6.47 1.36 -20.95
C GLY A 52 -7.63 1.66 -20.00
N ASP A 53 -8.39 0.63 -19.66
CA ASP A 53 -9.53 0.75 -18.73
C ASP A 53 -9.11 0.66 -17.24
N TYR A 54 -7.84 0.36 -16.96
CA TYR A 54 -7.32 0.32 -15.60
C TYR A 54 -6.97 1.71 -15.10
N ARG A 55 -7.49 2.06 -13.92
CA ARG A 55 -7.20 3.32 -13.23
C ARG A 55 -6.20 3.05 -12.12
N GLY A 56 -4.94 3.46 -12.34
CA GLY A 56 -3.87 3.39 -11.32
C GLY A 56 -3.79 4.66 -10.48
N GLY A 57 -4.29 5.76 -11.04
CA GLY A 57 -4.36 7.07 -10.40
C GLY A 57 -3.40 8.12 -10.96
N PHE A 58 -2.43 7.71 -11.78
CA PHE A 58 -1.45 8.60 -12.41
C PHE A 58 -1.28 8.26 -13.89
N SER A 59 -1.03 9.27 -14.69
CA SER A 59 -0.46 9.09 -16.02
C SER A 59 1.03 8.73 -15.92
N GLN A 60 1.59 8.20 -17.02
CA GLN A 60 3.04 7.97 -17.09
C GLN A 60 3.84 9.28 -16.87
N ALA A 61 3.37 10.39 -17.48
CA ALA A 61 4.04 11.68 -17.35
C ALA A 61 4.07 12.21 -15.91
N GLU A 62 2.99 12.01 -15.14
CA GLU A 62 2.96 12.41 -13.72
C GLU A 62 3.91 11.58 -12.86
N ILE A 63 4.04 10.28 -13.14
CA ILE A 63 5.03 9.44 -12.45
C ILE A 63 6.46 9.85 -12.83
N ASP A 64 6.72 10.14 -14.09
CA ASP A 64 8.04 10.59 -14.55
C ASP A 64 8.43 11.93 -13.86
N GLU A 65 7.51 12.91 -13.78
CA GLU A 65 7.70 14.19 -13.09
C GLU A 65 7.92 13.99 -11.58
N LEU A 66 7.13 13.09 -10.94
CA LEU A 66 7.27 12.77 -9.52
C LEU A 66 8.68 12.22 -9.23
N LEU A 67 9.14 11.28 -10.05
CA LEU A 67 10.45 10.67 -9.89
C LEU A 67 11.59 11.65 -10.17
N GLU A 68 11.44 12.52 -11.18
CA GLU A 68 12.42 13.58 -11.50
C GLU A 68 12.51 14.60 -10.37
N THR A 69 11.39 15.05 -9.83
CA THR A 69 11.33 15.96 -8.68
C THR A 69 12.02 15.37 -7.45
N MET A 70 11.77 14.08 -7.20
CA MET A 70 12.40 13.33 -6.12
C MET A 70 13.92 13.19 -6.34
N ASP A 71 14.36 12.97 -7.58
CA ASP A 71 15.78 12.90 -7.94
C ASP A 71 16.50 14.24 -7.74
N GLY A 72 15.85 15.36 -8.09
CA GLY A 72 16.40 16.70 -7.99
C GLY A 72 16.49 17.22 -6.55
N ASN A 73 15.46 17.00 -5.74
CA ASN A 73 15.39 17.50 -4.36
C ASN A 73 14.56 16.55 -3.46
N TYR A 74 15.17 15.48 -3.00
CA TYR A 74 14.51 14.48 -2.15
C TYR A 74 13.90 15.06 -0.87
N LEU A 75 14.60 15.93 -0.16
CA LEU A 75 14.11 16.50 1.10
C LEU A 75 12.92 17.45 0.86
N GLY A 76 13.04 18.32 -0.13
CA GLY A 76 11.95 19.22 -0.51
C GLY A 76 10.70 18.43 -1.00
N TRP A 77 10.93 17.40 -1.81
CA TRP A 77 9.89 16.48 -2.24
C TRP A 77 9.19 15.82 -1.05
N SER A 78 9.94 15.28 -0.09
CA SER A 78 9.41 14.59 1.10
C SER A 78 8.48 15.48 1.92
N VAL A 79 8.83 16.74 2.12
CA VAL A 79 8.02 17.72 2.85
C VAL A 79 6.76 18.10 2.07
N HIS A 80 6.85 18.19 0.74
CA HIS A 80 5.75 18.58 -0.11
C HIS A 80 4.72 17.45 -0.29
N ILE A 81 5.17 16.20 -0.47
CA ILE A 81 4.29 15.07 -0.75
C ILE A 81 3.58 14.51 0.50
N ALA A 82 4.19 14.64 1.67
CA ALA A 82 3.64 14.05 2.89
C ALA A 82 2.22 14.55 3.26
N PRO A 83 1.87 15.85 3.14
CA PRO A 83 0.50 16.31 3.33
C PRO A 83 -0.49 15.72 2.33
N VAL A 84 -0.08 15.51 1.08
CA VAL A 84 -0.92 14.91 0.02
C VAL A 84 -1.18 13.44 0.33
N ILE A 85 -0.15 12.69 0.69
CA ILE A 85 -0.26 11.28 1.11
C ILE A 85 -1.17 11.16 2.34
N MET A 86 -0.98 12.05 3.34
CA MET A 86 -1.74 11.97 4.60
C MET A 86 -3.21 12.33 4.41
N GLY A 87 -3.54 13.34 3.57
CA GLY A 87 -4.92 13.74 3.31
C GLY A 87 -5.71 14.22 4.52
N ALA A 88 -5.04 14.66 5.58
CA ALA A 88 -5.63 15.11 6.85
C ALA A 88 -5.14 16.52 7.23
N PRO A 89 -5.59 17.56 6.52
CA PRO A 89 -5.11 18.93 6.72
C PRO A 89 -5.45 19.50 8.11
N GLU A 90 -6.47 18.95 8.77
CA GLU A 90 -6.83 19.29 10.16
C GLU A 90 -5.88 18.69 11.20
N ARG A 91 -5.01 17.78 10.79
CA ARG A 91 -4.02 17.10 11.65
C ARG A 91 -2.62 17.18 11.05
N PRO A 92 -2.06 18.38 10.93
CA PRO A 92 -0.78 18.63 10.26
C PRO A 92 0.42 17.90 10.92
N GLU A 93 0.31 17.52 12.18
CA GLU A 93 1.31 16.74 12.90
C GLU A 93 1.57 15.37 12.24
N LEU A 94 0.53 14.74 11.67
CA LEU A 94 0.68 13.44 10.97
C LEU A 94 1.50 13.59 9.69
N ALA A 95 1.27 14.66 8.93
CA ALA A 95 2.06 14.94 7.73
C ALA A 95 3.50 15.28 8.10
N ALA A 96 3.72 16.02 9.18
CA ALA A 96 5.07 16.35 9.68
C ALA A 96 5.83 15.09 10.11
N GLU A 97 5.18 14.15 10.79
CA GLU A 97 5.76 12.86 11.18
C GLU A 97 6.15 12.03 9.94
N LEU A 98 5.27 11.94 8.96
CA LEU A 98 5.54 11.23 7.70
C LEU A 98 6.71 11.85 6.94
N ALA A 99 6.74 13.18 6.80
CA ALA A 99 7.87 13.91 6.20
C ALA A 99 9.18 13.64 6.93
N SER A 100 9.16 13.68 8.26
CA SER A 100 10.32 13.36 9.10
C SER A 100 10.79 11.92 8.88
N SER A 101 9.87 10.97 8.72
CA SER A 101 10.19 9.58 8.43
C SER A 101 10.89 9.43 7.07
N PHE A 102 10.38 10.09 6.03
CA PHE A 102 11.04 10.12 4.72
C PHE A 102 12.45 10.73 4.81
N CYS A 103 12.58 11.87 5.46
CA CYS A 103 13.87 12.56 5.60
C CYS A 103 14.95 11.77 6.38
N ARG A 104 14.58 10.74 7.15
CA ARG A 104 15.52 9.82 7.80
C ARG A 104 16.05 8.72 6.90
N SER A 105 15.40 8.49 5.75
CA SER A 105 15.82 7.48 4.79
C SER A 105 17.02 7.94 3.99
N ASP A 106 17.90 7.01 3.62
CA ASP A 106 18.96 7.29 2.65
C ASP A 106 18.35 7.69 1.30
N PRO A 107 18.66 8.87 0.76
CA PRO A 107 18.01 9.34 -0.47
C PRO A 107 18.26 8.44 -1.69
N ALA A 108 19.42 7.79 -1.80
CA ALA A 108 19.69 6.89 -2.94
C ALA A 108 18.87 5.61 -2.84
N ILE A 109 18.71 5.06 -1.65
CA ILE A 109 17.85 3.90 -1.39
C ILE A 109 16.39 4.27 -1.63
N ALA A 110 15.95 5.43 -1.11
CA ALA A 110 14.58 5.89 -1.26
C ALA A 110 14.19 6.11 -2.74
N ARG A 111 15.07 6.72 -3.54
CA ARG A 111 14.87 6.91 -4.98
C ARG A 111 14.75 5.58 -5.73
N ARG A 112 15.64 4.65 -5.45
CA ARG A 112 15.60 3.30 -6.06
C ARG A 112 14.31 2.59 -5.69
N PHE A 113 13.90 2.67 -4.44
CA PHE A 113 12.67 2.07 -3.95
C PHE A 113 11.44 2.69 -4.61
N ALA A 114 11.38 4.02 -4.71
CA ALA A 114 10.29 4.73 -5.38
C ALA A 114 10.15 4.34 -6.86
N ARG A 115 11.26 4.29 -7.60
CA ARG A 115 11.25 3.81 -9.00
C ARG A 115 10.71 2.39 -9.12
N THR A 116 11.18 1.49 -8.27
CA THR A 116 10.68 0.11 -8.26
C THR A 116 9.19 0.05 -7.96
N THR A 117 8.70 0.86 -7.01
CA THR A 117 7.30 0.91 -6.60
C THR A 117 6.41 1.48 -7.69
N PHE A 118 6.69 2.70 -8.15
CA PHE A 118 5.80 3.43 -9.06
C PHE A 118 5.80 2.88 -10.50
N LEU A 119 6.86 2.18 -10.91
CA LEU A 119 6.96 1.57 -12.23
C LEU A 119 6.62 0.07 -12.24
N SER A 120 6.25 -0.51 -11.09
CA SER A 120 5.85 -1.91 -11.03
C SER A 120 4.48 -2.16 -11.66
N ASP A 121 4.28 -3.37 -12.15
CA ASP A 121 2.98 -3.88 -12.58
C ASP A 121 2.81 -5.32 -12.08
N ASN A 122 2.02 -5.47 -11.05
CA ASN A 122 1.74 -6.76 -10.39
C ASN A 122 0.27 -7.18 -10.59
N ARG A 123 -0.43 -6.61 -11.57
CA ARG A 123 -1.85 -6.92 -11.83
C ARG A 123 -2.08 -8.39 -12.14
N THR A 124 -1.17 -9.00 -12.91
CA THR A 124 -1.25 -10.42 -13.29
C THR A 124 -0.87 -11.38 -12.16
N ASP A 125 -0.39 -10.87 -11.03
CA ASP A 125 -0.06 -11.70 -9.88
C ASP A 125 -1.26 -11.93 -8.96
N LEU A 126 -2.27 -11.05 -8.98
CA LEU A 126 -3.39 -11.07 -8.05
C LEU A 126 -4.19 -12.39 -8.09
N ASP A 127 -4.45 -12.94 -9.28
CA ASP A 127 -5.21 -14.18 -9.47
C ASP A 127 -4.46 -15.44 -9.02
N ARG A 128 -3.15 -15.32 -8.73
CA ARG A 128 -2.29 -16.40 -8.23
C ARG A 128 -2.33 -16.52 -6.71
N VAL A 129 -2.82 -15.50 -6.01
CA VAL A 129 -2.94 -15.50 -4.54
C VAL A 129 -4.02 -16.50 -4.11
N ARG A 130 -3.67 -17.38 -3.18
CA ARG A 130 -4.58 -18.37 -2.59
C ARG A 130 -4.90 -18.08 -1.14
N THR A 131 -4.12 -17.22 -0.51
CA THR A 131 -4.28 -16.83 0.88
C THR A 131 -5.48 -15.90 1.04
N PRO A 132 -6.42 -16.18 1.94
CA PRO A 132 -7.56 -15.32 2.22
C PRO A 132 -7.10 -13.90 2.57
N SER A 133 -7.75 -12.89 2.03
CA SER A 133 -7.26 -11.52 2.08
C SER A 133 -8.34 -10.52 2.46
N LEU A 134 -7.99 -9.53 3.26
CA LEU A 134 -8.79 -8.33 3.51
C LEU A 134 -8.17 -7.16 2.77
N VAL A 135 -8.95 -6.48 1.94
CA VAL A 135 -8.56 -5.22 1.30
C VAL A 135 -9.21 -4.07 2.06
N LEU A 136 -8.39 -3.17 2.61
CA LEU A 136 -8.84 -1.93 3.23
C LEU A 136 -8.51 -0.76 2.30
N GLN A 137 -9.53 -0.03 1.84
CA GLN A 137 -9.36 1.06 0.90
C GLN A 137 -9.99 2.34 1.42
N CYS A 138 -9.26 3.46 1.39
CA CYS A 138 -9.83 4.77 1.71
C CYS A 138 -10.83 5.21 0.63
N ARG A 139 -11.88 5.93 1.04
CA ARG A 139 -12.87 6.50 0.12
C ARG A 139 -12.25 7.50 -0.85
N HIS A 140 -11.30 8.30 -0.36
CA HIS A 140 -10.59 9.32 -1.12
C HIS A 140 -9.08 9.16 -0.87
N ASP A 141 -8.40 8.54 -1.81
CA ASP A 141 -6.96 8.30 -1.73
C ASP A 141 -6.30 8.88 -2.99
N ALA A 142 -5.39 9.83 -2.81
CA ALA A 142 -4.70 10.51 -3.90
C ALA A 142 -3.55 9.67 -4.50
N ILE A 143 -3.15 8.59 -3.84
CA ILE A 143 -2.04 7.73 -4.26
C ILE A 143 -2.54 6.44 -4.90
N ALA A 144 -3.55 5.81 -4.30
CA ALA A 144 -4.21 4.62 -4.82
C ALA A 144 -5.72 4.86 -4.76
N PRO A 145 -6.34 5.39 -5.83
CA PRO A 145 -7.77 5.68 -5.87
C PRO A 145 -8.62 4.46 -5.52
N ARG A 146 -9.85 4.70 -5.10
CA ARG A 146 -10.77 3.64 -4.68
C ARG A 146 -10.90 2.53 -5.72
N GLU A 147 -10.91 2.88 -6.99
CA GLU A 147 -11.00 1.97 -8.12
C GLU A 147 -9.89 0.92 -8.12
N VAL A 148 -8.71 1.26 -7.57
CA VAL A 148 -7.59 0.33 -7.40
C VAL A 148 -7.93 -0.74 -6.36
N GLY A 149 -8.50 -0.36 -5.22
CA GLY A 149 -8.97 -1.32 -4.21
C GLY A 149 -10.07 -2.24 -4.75
N ASP A 150 -11.03 -1.67 -5.49
CA ASP A 150 -12.08 -2.44 -6.18
C ASP A 150 -11.48 -3.41 -7.22
N TYR A 151 -10.42 -2.99 -7.94
CA TYR A 151 -9.69 -3.84 -8.87
C TYR A 151 -8.98 -5.00 -8.15
N VAL A 152 -8.23 -4.72 -7.11
CA VAL A 152 -7.51 -5.73 -6.31
C VAL A 152 -8.50 -6.77 -5.77
N HIS A 153 -9.60 -6.33 -5.16
CA HIS A 153 -10.63 -7.22 -4.64
C HIS A 153 -11.22 -8.14 -5.72
N ARG A 154 -11.54 -7.60 -6.90
CA ARG A 154 -12.11 -8.41 -8.00
C ARG A 154 -11.15 -9.44 -8.58
N HIS A 155 -9.83 -9.25 -8.44
CA HIS A 155 -8.82 -10.14 -9.02
C HIS A 155 -8.17 -11.07 -7.98
N LEU A 156 -8.38 -10.84 -6.69
CA LEU A 156 -8.06 -11.82 -5.65
C LEU A 156 -9.17 -12.88 -5.60
N ARG A 157 -8.79 -14.16 -5.50
CA ARG A 157 -9.74 -15.29 -5.51
C ARG A 157 -10.61 -15.36 -4.27
N ASP A 158 -10.04 -15.02 -3.12
CA ASP A 158 -10.70 -15.07 -1.82
C ASP A 158 -10.33 -13.79 -1.07
N SER A 159 -11.24 -12.81 -1.12
CA SER A 159 -11.01 -11.53 -0.45
C SER A 159 -12.31 -10.86 -0.03
N GLU A 160 -12.18 -10.02 1.01
CA GLU A 160 -13.19 -9.06 1.43
C GLU A 160 -12.67 -7.65 1.17
N LEU A 161 -13.55 -6.73 0.80
CA LEU A 161 -13.24 -5.31 0.64
C LEU A 161 -14.00 -4.49 1.67
N VAL A 162 -13.28 -3.71 2.45
CA VAL A 162 -13.85 -2.70 3.35
C VAL A 162 -13.39 -1.31 2.91
N VAL A 163 -14.34 -0.46 2.54
CA VAL A 163 -14.09 0.95 2.22
C VAL A 163 -14.18 1.76 3.50
N LEU A 164 -13.04 2.33 3.89
CA LEU A 164 -12.93 3.20 5.06
C LEU A 164 -13.44 4.61 4.73
N ASP A 165 -14.17 5.22 5.65
CA ASP A 165 -14.58 6.62 5.52
C ASP A 165 -13.43 7.53 5.92
N ALA A 166 -12.44 7.60 5.04
CA ALA A 166 -11.18 8.29 5.24
C ALA A 166 -10.72 8.96 3.95
N THR A 167 -9.97 10.05 4.11
CA THR A 167 -9.21 10.72 3.07
C THR A 167 -7.73 10.49 3.32
N GLY A 168 -6.96 10.32 2.23
CA GLY A 168 -5.52 10.04 2.26
C GLY A 168 -5.17 8.57 2.16
N HIS A 169 -3.87 8.31 2.10
CA HIS A 169 -3.29 6.99 1.83
C HIS A 169 -2.87 6.24 3.09
N CYS A 170 -2.92 6.89 4.27
CA CYS A 170 -2.44 6.32 5.54
C CYS A 170 -3.57 6.17 6.57
N PRO A 171 -4.61 5.34 6.32
CA PRO A 171 -5.74 5.20 7.24
C PRO A 171 -5.34 4.63 8.61
N ASN A 172 -4.26 3.86 8.66
CA ASN A 172 -3.67 3.34 9.89
C ASN A 172 -3.20 4.45 10.85
N LEU A 173 -2.96 5.67 10.34
CA LEU A 173 -2.59 6.85 11.11
C LEU A 173 -3.76 7.83 11.27
N SER A 174 -4.52 8.06 10.19
CA SER A 174 -5.60 9.06 10.19
C SER A 174 -6.91 8.55 10.82
N VAL A 175 -7.25 7.27 10.66
CA VAL A 175 -8.48 6.65 11.21
C VAL A 175 -8.20 5.26 11.80
N PRO A 176 -7.26 5.11 12.75
CA PRO A 176 -6.80 3.82 13.25
C PRO A 176 -7.92 2.94 13.81
N GLU A 177 -8.94 3.53 14.41
CA GLU A 177 -10.07 2.79 14.99
C GLU A 177 -10.89 2.08 13.91
N GLN A 178 -11.09 2.69 12.74
CA GLN A 178 -11.79 2.05 11.62
C GLN A 178 -10.96 0.87 11.09
N VAL A 179 -9.65 1.05 10.92
CA VAL A 179 -8.74 -0.01 10.48
C VAL A 179 -8.76 -1.19 11.45
N VAL A 180 -8.58 -0.94 12.74
CA VAL A 180 -8.59 -1.99 13.78
C VAL A 180 -9.93 -2.71 13.83
N THR A 181 -11.04 -1.98 13.72
CA THR A 181 -12.39 -2.57 13.73
C THR A 181 -12.59 -3.49 12.53
N ALA A 182 -12.22 -3.05 11.33
CA ALA A 182 -12.33 -3.86 10.12
C ALA A 182 -11.46 -5.13 10.21
N MET A 183 -10.22 -4.99 10.67
CA MET A 183 -9.34 -6.14 10.89
C MET A 183 -9.91 -7.14 11.90
N ARG A 184 -10.40 -6.66 13.04
CA ARG A 184 -10.99 -7.52 14.09
C ARG A 184 -12.20 -8.28 13.56
N ASN A 185 -13.10 -7.60 12.84
CA ASN A 185 -14.28 -8.24 12.27
C ASN A 185 -13.90 -9.34 11.28
N TYR A 186 -12.95 -9.07 10.38
CA TYR A 186 -12.44 -10.04 9.43
C TYR A 186 -11.78 -11.26 10.10
N LEU A 187 -11.01 -11.04 11.17
CA LEU A 187 -10.31 -12.09 11.88
C LEU A 187 -11.24 -12.90 12.81
N ALA A 188 -12.35 -12.32 13.28
CA ALA A 188 -13.31 -13.01 14.13
C ALA A 188 -14.36 -13.82 13.35
N GLY A 189 -14.54 -13.57 12.07
CA GLY A 189 -15.53 -14.24 11.20
C GLY A 189 -15.12 -15.62 10.70
N THR A 190 -14.17 -16.27 11.38
CA THR A 190 -13.61 -17.59 11.02
C THR A 190 -13.74 -18.60 12.10
#